data_e402fefa84b959a72867be0a493166d0
#
_entry.id   e402fefa84b959a72867be0a493166d0
#
_cell.length_a   1.000
_cell.length_b   1.000
_cell.length_c   1.000
_cell.angle_alpha   90.00
_cell.angle_beta   90.00
_cell.angle_gamma   90.00
#
_symmetry.space_group_name_H-M   'P 1'
#
loop_
_entity.id
_entity.type
_entity.pdbx_description
1 polymer ?
#
loop_
_entity_poly.entity_id
_entity_poly.type
_entity_poly.pdbx_seq_one_letter_code
_entity_poly.pdbx_strand_id
1 'polypeptide(L)'
;MHEPCASADAREDAAARSQDGAGDGQSEPRGPHALDGVSGFLGIRWQDPQTVLLRIRPELINAGGLLSGVVTYAMVDYCMGSALWAQTTAEERIATINISINYVQTATEGELVCSTVLDRRNRSNAVMRSEVRHEDGRLLVTAIGSYAIFTKIPRSSTHFRSARQGD
;
A
#
# COMPACT_ATOMS: atom_id res chain seq x y z
N MET A 1 8.98 -55.61 -37.52
CA MET A 1 8.07 -55.70 -38.71
C MET A 1 7.14 -54.51 -38.66
N HIS A 2 7.37 -53.68 -39.65
CA HIS A 2 6.45 -52.75 -40.32
C HIS A 2 5.97 -51.47 -39.56
N GLU A 3 6.65 -50.40 -39.82
CA GLU A 3 6.05 -49.14 -40.31
C GLU A 3 5.26 -49.42 -41.62
N PRO A 4 4.41 -48.53 -42.12
CA PRO A 4 4.65 -47.10 -42.32
C PRO A 4 3.41 -46.20 -42.29
N CYS A 5 3.66 -44.92 -42.18
CA CYS A 5 3.58 -43.92 -43.28
C CYS A 5 2.31 -43.07 -43.35
N ALA A 6 2.60 -41.78 -43.27
CA ALA A 6 2.17 -40.68 -44.15
C ALA A 6 0.69 -40.23 -44.05
N SER A 7 0.33 -39.02 -44.19
CA SER A 7 0.86 -37.77 -44.71
C SER A 7 -0.19 -36.67 -44.54
N ALA A 8 0.32 -35.50 -44.34
CA ALA A 8 0.12 -34.32 -45.18
C ALA A 8 -1.12 -33.47 -45.01
N ASP A 9 -0.81 -32.24 -44.66
CA ASP A 9 -1.18 -30.99 -45.36
C ASP A 9 -2.63 -30.49 -45.26
N ALA A 10 -2.74 -29.34 -44.65
CA ALA A 10 -3.32 -28.19 -45.32
C ALA A 10 -3.17 -26.92 -44.45
N ARG A 11 -2.50 -25.99 -45.04
CA ARG A 11 -2.46 -24.58 -44.66
C ARG A 11 -3.86 -23.99 -44.77
N GLU A 12 -4.17 -23.04 -43.91
CA GLU A 12 -4.76 -21.80 -44.40
C GLU A 12 -4.76 -20.72 -43.32
N ASP A 13 -4.24 -19.60 -43.74
CA ASP A 13 -4.19 -18.29 -43.15
C ASP A 13 -5.55 -17.79 -42.65
N ALA A 14 -5.52 -17.15 -41.46
CA ALA A 14 -6.38 -16.00 -41.25
C ALA A 14 -5.75 -15.08 -40.24
N ALA A 15 -5.13 -14.02 -40.76
CA ALA A 15 -4.77 -12.84 -40.02
C ALA A 15 -6.00 -12.22 -39.35
N ALA A 16 -5.98 -12.13 -38.03
CA ALA A 16 -6.89 -11.27 -37.28
C ALA A 16 -6.06 -10.29 -36.46
N ARG A 17 -6.26 -9.06 -36.83
CA ARG A 17 -5.61 -7.82 -36.43
C ARG A 17 -5.67 -7.64 -34.93
N SER A 18 -4.49 -7.36 -34.36
CA SER A 18 -4.32 -6.68 -33.10
C SER A 18 -5.13 -5.37 -33.08
N GLN A 19 -6.06 -5.25 -32.17
CA GLN A 19 -6.57 -3.96 -31.75
C GLN A 19 -5.89 -3.64 -30.42
N ASP A 20 -4.81 -2.87 -30.52
CA ASP A 20 -4.24 -2.15 -29.40
C ASP A 20 -5.26 -1.13 -28.91
N GLY A 21 -6.07 -1.54 -27.96
CA GLY A 21 -6.85 -0.67 -27.12
C GLY A 21 -5.95 -0.21 -25.95
N ALA A 22 -5.19 0.85 -26.17
CA ALA A 22 -4.61 1.62 -25.07
C ALA A 22 -5.76 2.23 -24.28
N GLY A 23 -6.34 1.46 -23.36
CA GLY A 23 -7.20 1.97 -22.32
C GLY A 23 -6.35 2.80 -21.37
N ASP A 24 -6.49 4.12 -21.43
CA ASP A 24 -6.09 5.04 -20.37
C ASP A 24 -6.80 4.60 -19.08
N GLY A 25 -6.15 3.68 -18.38
CA GLY A 25 -6.56 3.24 -17.05
C GLY A 25 -6.35 4.37 -16.06
N GLN A 26 -7.23 5.35 -16.06
CA GLN A 26 -7.40 6.22 -14.91
C GLN A 26 -7.96 5.35 -13.79
N SER A 27 -7.06 4.74 -13.01
CA SER A 27 -7.44 4.08 -11.78
C SER A 27 -8.06 5.14 -10.88
N GLU A 28 -9.35 5.00 -10.61
CA GLU A 28 -10.01 5.80 -9.57
C GLU A 28 -9.17 5.75 -8.30
N PRO A 29 -9.02 6.89 -7.59
CA PRO A 29 -8.27 6.92 -6.35
C PRO A 29 -8.92 5.93 -5.38
N ARG A 30 -8.20 4.87 -5.08
CA ARG A 30 -8.63 3.86 -4.12
C ARG A 30 -8.84 4.54 -2.77
N GLY A 31 -9.93 4.22 -2.10
CA GLY A 31 -10.20 4.72 -0.75
C GLY A 31 -9.11 4.28 0.26
N PRO A 32 -9.10 4.87 1.46
CA PRO A 32 -8.06 4.63 2.47
C PRO A 32 -7.94 3.18 2.93
N HIS A 33 -8.95 2.36 2.68
CA HIS A 33 -8.99 0.94 3.03
C HIS A 33 -8.81 0.01 1.82
N ALA A 34 -8.48 0.57 0.65
CA ALA A 34 -8.17 -0.25 -0.51
C ALA A 34 -6.81 -0.93 -0.32
N LEU A 35 -6.78 -2.26 -0.44
CA LEU A 35 -5.54 -3.02 -0.39
C LEU A 35 -4.65 -2.63 -1.57
N ASP A 36 -3.47 -2.12 -1.27
CA ASP A 36 -2.37 -2.04 -2.23
C ASP A 36 -1.52 -3.32 -2.19
N GLY A 37 -0.52 -3.41 -3.07
CA GLY A 37 0.32 -4.60 -3.17
C GLY A 37 1.04 -4.94 -1.87
N VAL A 38 1.48 -3.94 -1.10
CA VAL A 38 2.23 -4.13 0.15
C VAL A 38 1.29 -4.52 1.29
N SER A 39 0.21 -3.78 1.51
CA SER A 39 -0.76 -4.10 2.56
C SER A 39 -1.40 -5.48 2.34
N GLY A 40 -1.67 -5.83 1.07
CA GLY A 40 -2.16 -7.15 0.69
C GLY A 40 -1.14 -8.26 0.96
N PHE A 41 0.13 -8.06 0.59
CA PHE A 41 1.20 -9.01 0.88
C PHE A 41 1.39 -9.23 2.38
N LEU A 42 1.38 -8.16 3.17
CA LEU A 42 1.48 -8.25 4.63
C LEU A 42 0.25 -8.86 5.28
N GLY A 43 -0.91 -8.81 4.63
CA GLY A 43 -2.18 -9.27 5.18
C GLY A 43 -2.78 -8.29 6.19
N ILE A 44 -2.52 -6.98 6.00
CA ILE A 44 -3.09 -5.92 6.83
C ILE A 44 -4.59 -5.84 6.57
N ARG A 45 -5.38 -5.79 7.65
CA ARG A 45 -6.83 -5.63 7.63
C ARG A 45 -7.22 -4.42 8.46
N TRP A 46 -8.15 -3.62 7.96
CA TRP A 46 -8.71 -2.50 8.70
C TRP A 46 -9.95 -2.93 9.47
N GLN A 47 -9.94 -2.74 10.77
CA GLN A 47 -11.13 -2.85 11.61
C GLN A 47 -11.93 -1.55 11.54
N ASP A 48 -11.25 -0.44 11.62
CA ASP A 48 -11.75 0.93 11.47
C ASP A 48 -10.60 1.86 11.01
N PRO A 49 -10.84 3.16 10.73
CA PRO A 49 -9.78 4.06 10.28
C PRO A 49 -8.58 4.20 11.24
N GLN A 50 -8.77 3.92 12.51
CA GLN A 50 -7.76 4.09 13.57
C GLN A 50 -7.19 2.77 14.06
N THR A 51 -7.67 1.63 13.52
CA THR A 51 -7.28 0.31 14.00
C THR A 51 -7.02 -0.64 12.83
N VAL A 52 -5.82 -1.17 12.76
CA VAL A 52 -5.45 -2.21 11.80
C VAL A 52 -5.00 -3.49 12.50
N LEU A 53 -5.30 -4.60 11.87
CA LEU A 53 -5.02 -5.95 12.35
C LEU A 53 -4.06 -6.66 11.42
N LEU A 54 -3.21 -7.53 11.97
CA LEU A 54 -2.32 -8.38 11.19
C LEU A 54 -2.12 -9.72 11.89
N ARG A 55 -2.35 -10.82 11.18
CA ARG A 55 -2.01 -12.17 11.67
C ARG A 55 -0.56 -12.47 11.34
N ILE A 56 0.24 -12.83 12.36
CA ILE A 56 1.62 -13.27 12.15
C ILE A 56 1.61 -14.60 11.40
N ARG A 57 2.46 -14.72 10.40
CA ARG A 57 2.66 -15.92 9.59
C ARG A 57 4.15 -16.06 9.25
N PRO A 58 4.60 -17.27 8.87
CA PRO A 58 6.03 -17.56 8.69
C PRO A 58 6.79 -16.60 7.80
N GLU A 59 6.15 -16.09 6.74
CA GLU A 59 6.76 -15.17 5.77
C GLU A 59 7.08 -13.79 6.36
N LEU A 60 6.55 -13.47 7.53
CA LEU A 60 6.77 -12.21 8.24
C LEU A 60 7.87 -12.32 9.30
N ILE A 61 8.40 -13.52 9.52
CA ILE A 61 9.47 -13.80 10.48
C ILE A 61 10.82 -13.52 9.81
N ASN A 62 11.69 -12.79 10.49
CA ASN A 62 13.03 -12.49 10.01
C ASN A 62 14.00 -13.66 10.21
N ALA A 63 15.23 -13.54 9.70
CA ALA A 63 16.25 -14.57 9.83
C ALA A 63 16.66 -14.90 11.27
N GLY A 64 16.35 -14.03 12.24
CA GLY A 64 16.57 -14.26 13.66
C GLY A 64 15.43 -15.00 14.36
N GLY A 65 14.40 -15.44 13.62
CA GLY A 65 13.26 -16.16 14.18
C GLY A 65 12.22 -15.28 14.88
N LEU A 66 12.25 -13.97 14.66
CA LEU A 66 11.37 -13.00 15.28
C LEU A 66 10.53 -12.26 14.22
N LEU A 67 9.37 -11.75 14.60
CA LEU A 67 8.59 -10.86 13.73
C LEU A 67 9.48 -9.73 13.22
N SER A 68 9.49 -9.54 11.90
CA SER A 68 10.27 -8.48 11.28
C SER A 68 9.78 -7.09 11.72
N GLY A 69 10.70 -6.23 12.15
CA GLY A 69 10.39 -4.86 12.53
C GLY A 69 9.78 -4.03 11.40
N VAL A 70 10.10 -4.36 10.14
CA VAL A 70 9.50 -3.73 8.96
C VAL A 70 7.99 -3.96 8.89
N VAL A 71 7.53 -5.12 9.35
CA VAL A 71 6.09 -5.46 9.37
C VAL A 71 5.33 -4.55 10.33
N THR A 72 5.83 -4.40 11.55
CA THR A 72 5.20 -3.53 12.55
C THR A 72 5.35 -2.05 12.19
N TYR A 73 6.45 -1.66 11.53
CA TYR A 73 6.60 -0.32 10.97
C TYR A 73 5.50 -0.04 9.92
N ALA A 74 5.30 -0.97 8.99
CA ALA A 74 4.26 -0.84 7.98
C ALA A 74 2.86 -0.75 8.61
N MET A 75 2.56 -1.58 9.64
CA MET A 75 1.30 -1.48 10.38
C MET A 75 1.08 -0.08 10.96
N VAL A 76 2.12 0.52 11.55
CA VAL A 76 2.06 1.87 12.12
C VAL A 76 1.79 2.91 11.04
N ASP A 77 2.52 2.87 9.92
CA ASP A 77 2.36 3.84 8.82
C ASP A 77 0.97 3.74 8.18
N TYR A 78 0.49 2.54 7.89
CA TYR A 78 -0.85 2.32 7.36
C TYR A 78 -1.94 2.77 8.34
N CYS A 79 -1.79 2.50 9.63
CA CYS A 79 -2.76 2.88 10.65
C CYS A 79 -2.82 4.40 10.83
N MET A 80 -1.65 5.06 10.92
CA MET A 80 -1.56 6.52 10.98
C MET A 80 -2.12 7.18 9.72
N GLY A 81 -1.73 6.67 8.55
CA GLY A 81 -2.23 7.16 7.27
C GLY A 81 -3.75 7.05 7.16
N SER A 82 -4.32 5.91 7.54
CA SER A 82 -5.76 5.66 7.54
C SER A 82 -6.50 6.59 8.51
N ALA A 83 -5.98 6.74 9.73
CA ALA A 83 -6.57 7.60 10.75
C ALA A 83 -6.63 9.07 10.31
N LEU A 84 -5.55 9.56 9.69
CA LEU A 84 -5.50 10.92 9.16
C LEU A 84 -6.37 11.09 7.92
N TRP A 85 -6.34 10.12 6.99
CA TRP A 85 -7.13 10.16 5.77
C TRP A 85 -8.63 10.31 6.06
N ALA A 86 -9.13 9.63 7.07
CA ALA A 86 -10.51 9.75 7.52
C ALA A 86 -10.90 11.17 7.99
N GLN A 87 -9.90 12.02 8.24
CA GLN A 87 -10.07 13.43 8.66
C GLN A 87 -9.78 14.42 7.51
N THR A 88 -9.52 13.93 6.30
CA THR A 88 -9.24 14.78 5.13
C THR A 88 -10.48 15.04 4.29
N THR A 89 -10.44 16.14 3.54
CA THR A 89 -11.43 16.45 2.49
C THR A 89 -11.04 15.77 1.17
N ALA A 90 -11.93 15.78 0.19
CA ALA A 90 -11.67 15.25 -1.15
C ALA A 90 -10.50 15.94 -1.87
N GLU A 91 -10.23 17.20 -1.53
CA GLU A 91 -9.16 18.01 -2.11
C GLU A 91 -7.80 17.82 -1.42
N GLU A 92 -7.79 17.27 -0.24
CA GLU A 92 -6.57 17.06 0.54
C GLU A 92 -5.89 15.74 0.16
N ARG A 93 -4.58 15.74 0.30
CA ARG A 93 -3.69 14.58 0.20
C ARG A 93 -2.76 14.59 1.38
N ILE A 94 -2.29 13.42 1.76
CA ILE A 94 -1.37 13.26 2.86
C ILE A 94 -0.10 12.56 2.39
N ALA A 95 1.00 12.85 3.10
CA ALA A 95 2.26 12.13 2.93
C ALA A 95 2.96 12.03 4.28
N THR A 96 3.54 10.88 4.55
CA THR A 96 4.37 10.64 5.74
C THR A 96 5.60 11.54 5.68
N ILE A 97 5.86 12.31 6.74
CA ILE A 97 7.09 13.08 6.91
C ILE A 97 8.11 12.26 7.70
N ASN A 98 7.67 11.75 8.85
CA ASN A 98 8.53 11.02 9.76
C ASN A 98 7.70 10.06 10.63
N ILE A 99 8.29 8.92 10.96
CA ILE A 99 7.82 8.02 12.01
C ILE A 99 9.03 7.62 12.85
N SER A 100 8.97 7.94 14.15
CA SER A 100 9.89 7.45 15.14
C SER A 100 9.25 6.27 15.87
N ILE A 101 9.92 5.13 15.86
CA ILE A 101 9.38 3.87 16.35
C ILE A 101 10.31 3.26 17.42
N ASN A 102 9.71 2.72 18.48
CA ASN A 102 10.41 1.96 19.51
C ASN A 102 9.85 0.54 19.57
N TYR A 103 10.72 -0.44 19.41
CA TYR A 103 10.41 -1.84 19.54
C TYR A 103 10.61 -2.27 20.98
N VAL A 104 9.51 -2.49 21.70
CA VAL A 104 9.49 -2.79 23.13
C VAL A 104 9.64 -4.29 23.38
N GLN A 105 8.87 -5.06 22.60
CA GLN A 105 8.86 -6.53 22.63
C GLN A 105 8.64 -7.07 21.23
N THR A 106 8.73 -8.39 21.09
CA THR A 106 8.44 -9.09 19.86
C THR A 106 7.44 -10.22 20.06
N ALA A 107 6.95 -10.79 18.97
CA ALA A 107 6.12 -11.96 18.94
C ALA A 107 6.54 -12.88 17.78
N THR A 108 6.14 -14.13 17.77
CA THR A 108 6.42 -15.10 16.72
C THR A 108 5.15 -15.70 16.12
N GLU A 109 4.02 -15.50 16.76
CA GLU A 109 2.70 -15.99 16.34
C GLU A 109 1.60 -15.07 16.87
N GLY A 110 0.35 -15.36 16.58
CA GLY A 110 -0.80 -14.62 17.07
C GLY A 110 -1.24 -13.48 16.16
N GLU A 111 -2.16 -12.69 16.65
CA GLU A 111 -2.69 -11.51 15.97
C GLU A 111 -2.17 -10.22 16.62
N LEU A 112 -1.84 -9.26 15.79
CA LEU A 112 -1.41 -7.92 16.18
C LEU A 112 -2.53 -6.93 15.94
N VAL A 113 -2.65 -5.99 16.86
CA VAL A 113 -3.56 -4.84 16.79
C VAL A 113 -2.73 -3.58 16.85
N CYS A 114 -2.77 -2.76 15.81
CA CYS A 114 -2.21 -1.42 15.82
C CYS A 114 -3.33 -0.41 15.97
N SER A 115 -3.21 0.47 16.96
CA SER A 115 -4.13 1.58 17.19
C SER A 115 -3.42 2.91 17.08
N THR A 116 -4.10 3.92 16.50
CA THR A 116 -3.57 5.27 16.30
C THR A 116 -4.46 6.31 16.96
N VAL A 117 -3.81 7.28 17.60
CA VAL A 117 -4.45 8.49 18.13
C VAL A 117 -3.92 9.70 17.38
N LEU A 118 -4.82 10.51 16.83
CA LEU A 118 -4.50 11.80 16.24
C LEU A 118 -4.39 12.84 17.35
N ASP A 119 -3.15 13.20 17.72
CA ASP A 119 -2.90 14.17 18.79
C ASP A 119 -3.19 15.59 18.33
N ARG A 120 -2.81 15.92 17.11
CA ARG A 120 -3.01 17.25 16.54
C ARG A 120 -3.12 17.21 15.02
N ARG A 121 -4.16 17.87 14.49
CA ARG A 121 -4.28 18.19 13.06
C ARG A 121 -4.25 19.70 12.88
N ASN A 122 -3.30 20.17 12.10
CA ASN A 122 -3.20 21.55 11.63
C ASN A 122 -3.60 21.62 10.15
N ARG A 123 -3.52 22.80 9.55
CA ARG A 123 -3.84 23.00 8.14
C ARG A 123 -2.92 22.21 7.20
N SER A 124 -1.61 22.14 7.50
CA SER A 124 -0.59 21.57 6.62
C SER A 124 0.13 20.35 7.18
N ASN A 125 -0.14 19.99 8.43
CA ASN A 125 0.47 18.82 9.06
C ASN A 125 -0.40 18.23 10.16
N ALA A 126 -0.07 16.99 10.52
CA ALA A 126 -0.67 16.30 11.65
C ALA A 126 0.43 15.56 12.44
N VAL A 127 0.19 15.39 13.74
CA VAL A 127 1.02 14.57 14.63
C VAL A 127 0.14 13.50 15.25
N MET A 128 0.66 12.29 15.27
CA MET A 128 -0.05 11.11 15.74
C MET A 128 0.88 10.20 16.53
N ARG A 129 0.28 9.38 17.36
CA ARG A 129 0.98 8.28 18.05
C ARG A 129 0.24 6.99 17.83
N SER A 130 1.00 5.89 17.80
CA SER A 130 0.46 4.54 17.64
C SER A 130 1.09 3.58 18.62
N GLU A 131 0.33 2.55 18.94
CA GLU A 131 0.80 1.37 19.65
C GLU A 131 0.46 0.12 18.86
N VAL A 132 1.38 -0.84 18.85
CA VAL A 132 1.10 -2.19 18.37
C VAL A 132 1.10 -3.11 19.56
N ARG A 133 0.00 -3.84 19.72
CA ARG A 133 -0.19 -4.83 20.78
C ARG A 133 -0.45 -6.21 20.19
N HIS A 134 -0.02 -7.22 20.91
CA HIS A 134 -0.39 -8.59 20.64
C HIS A 134 -1.81 -8.87 21.18
N GLU A 135 -2.48 -9.88 20.65
CA GLU A 135 -3.85 -10.27 21.08
C GLU A 135 -3.99 -10.57 22.57
N ASP A 136 -2.90 -10.91 23.26
CA ASP A 136 -2.85 -11.09 24.72
C ASP A 136 -2.69 -9.77 25.51
N GLY A 137 -2.66 -8.62 24.83
CA GLY A 137 -2.54 -7.30 25.41
C GLY A 137 -1.11 -6.79 25.59
N ARG A 138 -0.07 -7.60 25.37
CA ARG A 138 1.34 -7.16 25.47
C ARG A 138 1.64 -6.04 24.49
N LEU A 139 2.32 -4.98 24.95
CA LEU A 139 2.79 -3.90 24.13
C LEU A 139 4.07 -4.33 23.38
N LEU A 140 4.02 -4.30 22.06
CA LEU A 140 5.16 -4.66 21.21
C LEU A 140 5.89 -3.43 20.67
N VAL A 141 5.16 -2.39 20.30
CA VAL A 141 5.69 -1.21 19.64
C VAL A 141 4.99 0.04 20.13
N THR A 142 5.75 1.14 20.28
CA THR A 142 5.22 2.50 20.38
C THR A 142 5.80 3.35 19.27
N ALA A 143 5.01 4.28 18.73
CA ALA A 143 5.46 5.17 17.68
C ALA A 143 4.84 6.56 17.81
N ILE A 144 5.57 7.55 17.31
CA ILE A 144 5.07 8.90 17.05
C ILE A 144 5.37 9.23 15.58
N GLY A 145 4.41 9.82 14.88
CA GLY A 145 4.55 10.17 13.48
C GLY A 145 4.04 11.56 13.15
N SER A 146 4.59 12.13 12.10
CA SER A 146 4.12 13.37 11.51
C SER A 146 3.85 13.20 10.03
N TYR A 147 2.79 13.87 9.56
CA TYR A 147 2.31 13.80 8.19
C TYR A 147 2.11 15.20 7.63
N ALA A 148 2.46 15.38 6.36
CA ALA A 148 2.06 16.56 5.59
C ALA A 148 0.62 16.42 5.11
N ILE A 149 -0.11 17.53 5.11
CA ILE A 149 -1.41 17.69 4.47
C ILE A 149 -1.27 18.77 3.41
N PHE A 150 -1.61 18.46 2.17
CA PHE A 150 -1.51 19.40 1.06
C PHE A 150 -2.71 19.28 0.12
N THR A 151 -3.06 20.39 -0.51
CA THR A 151 -4.13 20.40 -1.50
C THR A 151 -3.63 19.82 -2.82
N LYS A 152 -4.44 19.02 -3.46
CA LYS A 152 -4.15 18.49 -4.79
C LYS A 152 -3.94 19.66 -5.76
N ILE A 153 -2.73 19.79 -6.29
CA ILE A 153 -2.46 20.78 -7.34
C ILE A 153 -3.19 20.29 -8.59
N PRO A 154 -4.09 21.10 -9.19
CA PRO A 154 -4.68 20.75 -10.48
C PRO A 154 -3.53 20.53 -11.47
N ARG A 155 -3.51 19.39 -12.15
CA ARG A 155 -2.59 19.21 -13.27
C ARG A 155 -2.98 20.25 -14.32
N SER A 156 -2.20 21.35 -14.41
CA SER A 156 -2.29 22.20 -15.58
C SER A 156 -1.89 21.34 -16.78
N SER A 157 -2.76 21.29 -17.78
CA SER A 157 -2.48 20.68 -19.07
C SER A 157 -1.41 21.55 -19.75
N THR A 158 -0.17 21.40 -19.36
CA THR A 158 0.96 21.93 -20.11
C THR A 158 1.10 21.06 -21.34
N HIS A 159 0.41 21.45 -22.41
CA HIS A 159 0.78 21.02 -23.76
C HIS A 159 2.23 21.45 -23.98
N PHE A 160 3.14 20.52 -23.86
CA PHE A 160 4.49 20.65 -24.37
C PHE A 160 4.35 20.70 -25.89
N ARG A 161 4.22 21.92 -26.45
CA ARG A 161 4.36 22.13 -27.89
C ARG A 161 5.80 21.79 -28.24
N SER A 162 6.00 20.60 -28.80
CA SER A 162 7.21 20.27 -29.53
C SER A 162 7.36 21.32 -30.65
N ALA A 163 8.28 22.26 -30.46
CA ALA A 163 8.77 23.10 -31.55
C ALA A 163 9.55 22.17 -32.50
N ARG A 164 8.92 21.76 -33.59
CA ARG A 164 9.65 21.25 -34.74
C ARG A 164 10.41 22.44 -35.29
N GLN A 165 11.72 22.44 -35.13
CA GLN A 165 12.61 23.22 -35.93
C GLN A 165 12.55 22.64 -37.35
N GLY A 166 11.97 23.39 -38.27
CA GLY A 166 12.29 23.28 -39.68
C GLY A 166 13.52 24.12 -39.95
N ASP A 167 14.48 23.52 -40.55
CA ASP A 167 15.27 23.95 -41.72
C ASP A 167 16.29 22.87 -42.05
#